data_0c22fe88bc82ba816f31fc9f630a0b0c
#
_entry.id   0c22fe88bc82ba816f31fc9f630a0b0c
#
_cell.length_a   1.000
_cell.length_b   1.000
_cell.length_c   1.000
_cell.angle_alpha   90.00
_cell.angle_beta   90.00
_cell.angle_gamma   90.00
#
_symmetry.space_group_name_H-M   'P 1'
#
loop_
_entity.id
_entity.type
_entity.pdbx_description
1 polymer ?
#
loop_
_entity_poly.entity_id
_entity_poly.type
_entity_poly.pdbx_seq_one_letter_code
_entity_poly.pdbx_strand_id
1 'polypeptide(L)'
;MRAVLTRVKHASVSVDGQVIGKIGEGFLVLLGVTHEDTEAQAEKLADKLTGLRIFEDENGKMNRSLTDVGGELLIVSQFTLYANCKKGRRPDFLAAARPEVAIPLYEKFVALCREKGFHTETGEFGAYMQVDSLNDGPLTIILDTDTL
;
A
#
# COMPACT_ATOMS: atom_id res chain seq x y z
N MET A 1 -1.40 6.44 -9.94
CA MET A 1 -1.57 5.71 -8.67
C MET A 1 -0.22 5.57 -7.99
N ARG A 2 -0.16 5.80 -6.70
CA ARG A 2 1.06 5.71 -5.90
C ARG A 2 0.89 4.75 -4.75
N ALA A 3 1.94 4.01 -4.46
CA ALA A 3 2.01 3.20 -3.24
C ALA A 3 3.32 3.50 -2.51
N VAL A 4 3.22 3.59 -1.20
CA VAL A 4 4.39 3.53 -0.33
C VAL A 4 4.28 2.21 0.40
N LEU A 5 5.20 1.31 0.15
CA LEU A 5 5.25 0.04 0.84
C LEU A 5 6.41 -0.01 1.83
N THR A 6 6.17 -0.62 2.96
CA THR A 6 7.21 -0.96 3.92
C THR A 6 7.21 -2.47 4.14
N ARG A 7 8.41 -3.05 4.17
CA ARG A 7 8.56 -4.43 4.57
C ARG A 7 8.43 -4.52 6.09
N VAL A 8 7.52 -5.36 6.56
CA VAL A 8 7.20 -5.42 7.99
C VAL A 8 7.33 -6.83 8.55
N LYS A 9 7.66 -6.91 9.84
CA LYS A 9 7.52 -8.15 10.62
C LYS A 9 6.07 -8.35 11.07
N HIS A 10 5.37 -7.26 11.32
CA HIS A 10 3.95 -7.20 11.61
C HIS A 10 3.44 -5.79 11.37
N ALA A 11 2.16 -5.66 11.09
CA ALA A 11 1.47 -4.38 11.02
C ALA A 11 0.00 -4.55 11.41
N SER A 12 -0.60 -3.47 11.88
CA SER A 12 -2.02 -3.44 12.21
C SER A 12 -2.61 -2.06 11.98
N VAL A 13 -3.91 -2.01 11.80
CA VAL A 13 -4.65 -0.75 11.70
C VAL A 13 -5.84 -0.79 12.64
N SER A 14 -6.05 0.32 13.37
CA SER A 14 -7.12 0.46 14.34
C SER A 14 -7.99 1.66 14.01
N VAL A 15 -9.30 1.51 14.32
CA VAL A 15 -10.29 2.58 14.27
C VAL A 15 -11.00 2.59 15.60
N ASP A 16 -11.10 3.75 16.24
CA ASP A 16 -11.71 3.93 17.57
C ASP A 16 -11.20 2.91 18.61
N GLY A 17 -9.89 2.68 18.58
CA GLY A 17 -9.24 1.76 19.53
C GLY A 17 -9.42 0.27 19.22
N GLN A 18 -10.11 -0.07 18.13
CA GLN A 18 -10.33 -1.47 17.71
C GLN A 18 -9.44 -1.82 16.54
N VAL A 19 -8.67 -2.89 16.63
CA VAL A 19 -7.89 -3.42 15.50
C VAL A 19 -8.87 -4.01 14.49
N ILE A 20 -8.84 -3.47 13.26
CA ILE A 20 -9.71 -3.91 12.16
C ILE A 20 -8.95 -4.69 11.08
N GLY A 21 -7.63 -4.60 11.07
CA GLY A 21 -6.78 -5.36 10.15
C GLY A 21 -5.43 -5.60 10.79
N LYS A 22 -4.86 -6.78 10.56
CA LYS A 22 -3.58 -7.17 11.13
C LYS A 22 -2.90 -8.23 10.27
N ILE A 23 -1.60 -8.06 10.08
CA ILE A 23 -0.77 -9.02 9.35
C ILE A 23 0.51 -9.34 10.13
N GLY A 24 1.11 -10.49 9.79
CA GLY A 24 2.47 -10.83 10.17
C GLY A 24 3.47 -10.29 9.15
N GLU A 25 4.46 -11.10 8.78
CA GLU A 25 5.48 -10.73 7.80
C GLU A 25 4.87 -10.42 6.45
N GLY A 26 5.31 -9.34 5.83
CA GLY A 26 4.82 -8.92 4.53
C GLY A 26 5.02 -7.45 4.27
N PHE A 27 4.03 -6.82 3.65
CA PHE A 27 4.04 -5.38 3.34
C PHE A 27 2.88 -4.64 3.97
N LEU A 28 3.20 -3.52 4.60
CA LEU A 28 2.24 -2.45 4.80
C LEU A 28 2.26 -1.58 3.55
N VAL A 29 1.11 -1.39 2.92
CA VAL A 29 0.96 -0.61 1.68
C VAL A 29 0.04 0.57 1.94
N LEU A 30 0.57 1.78 1.77
CA LEU A 30 -0.24 3.00 1.73
C LEU A 30 -0.54 3.28 0.25
N LEU A 31 -1.81 3.37 -0.12
CA LEU A 31 -2.24 3.50 -1.51
C LEU A 31 -2.95 4.82 -1.76
N GLY A 32 -2.43 5.61 -2.71
CA GLY A 32 -3.03 6.84 -3.18
C GLY A 32 -3.51 6.74 -4.63
N VAL A 33 -4.65 7.34 -4.91
CA VAL A 33 -5.28 7.37 -6.23
C VAL A 33 -5.39 8.82 -6.71
N THR A 34 -5.06 9.07 -7.98
CA THR A 34 -5.23 10.38 -8.61
C THR A 34 -6.35 10.36 -9.65
N HIS A 35 -6.75 11.55 -10.12
CA HIS A 35 -7.93 11.74 -10.96
C HIS A 35 -7.96 10.90 -12.23
N GLU A 36 -6.82 10.70 -12.87
CA GLU A 36 -6.71 10.03 -14.17
C GLU A 36 -6.53 8.52 -14.06
N ASP A 37 -6.44 7.99 -12.86
CA ASP A 37 -6.25 6.56 -12.65
C ASP A 37 -7.47 5.76 -13.11
N THR A 38 -7.17 4.58 -13.66
CA THR A 38 -8.15 3.58 -14.08
C THR A 38 -7.75 2.21 -13.53
N GLU A 39 -8.53 1.19 -13.81
CA GLU A 39 -8.18 -0.18 -13.43
C GLU A 39 -6.82 -0.63 -13.99
N ALA A 40 -6.40 -0.07 -15.12
CA ALA A 40 -5.08 -0.38 -15.70
C ALA A 40 -3.93 -0.01 -14.76
N GLN A 41 -4.03 1.14 -14.07
CA GLN A 41 -3.04 1.52 -13.08
C GLN A 41 -3.07 0.58 -11.87
N ALA A 42 -4.25 0.18 -11.42
CA ALA A 42 -4.39 -0.75 -10.30
C ALA A 42 -3.74 -2.11 -10.64
N GLU A 43 -3.98 -2.63 -11.83
CA GLU A 43 -3.39 -3.88 -12.31
C GLU A 43 -1.86 -3.79 -12.39
N LYS A 44 -1.36 -2.74 -13.00
CA LYS A 44 0.08 -2.50 -13.16
C LYS A 44 0.78 -2.42 -11.81
N LEU A 45 0.19 -1.68 -10.87
CA LEU A 45 0.77 -1.50 -9.54
C LEU A 45 0.71 -2.78 -8.72
N ALA A 46 -0.41 -3.51 -8.76
CA ALA A 46 -0.54 -4.79 -8.06
C ALA A 46 0.49 -5.81 -8.54
N ASP A 47 0.66 -5.94 -9.86
CA ASP A 47 1.65 -6.84 -10.44
C ASP A 47 3.07 -6.47 -10.02
N LYS A 48 3.42 -5.20 -10.11
CA LYS A 48 4.76 -4.73 -9.74
C LYS A 48 5.02 -4.96 -8.25
N LEU A 49 4.11 -4.53 -7.41
CA LEU A 49 4.27 -4.57 -5.95
C LEU A 49 4.42 -6.00 -5.44
N THR A 50 3.56 -6.90 -5.88
CA THR A 50 3.58 -8.29 -5.41
C THR A 50 4.74 -9.10 -5.98
N GLY A 51 5.32 -8.65 -7.09
CA GLY A 51 6.46 -9.31 -7.73
C GLY A 51 7.84 -8.83 -7.26
N LEU A 52 7.90 -7.79 -6.42
CA LEU A 52 9.19 -7.28 -5.94
C LEU A 52 9.94 -8.33 -5.13
N ARG A 53 11.24 -8.44 -5.40
CA ARG A 53 12.12 -9.42 -4.76
C ARG A 53 12.98 -8.70 -3.72
N ILE A 54 12.37 -8.35 -2.60
CA ILE A 54 12.95 -7.51 -1.56
C ILE A 54 13.03 -8.19 -0.19
N PHE A 55 12.85 -9.49 -0.14
CA PHE A 55 13.15 -10.29 1.04
C PHE A 55 14.51 -10.96 0.86
N GLU A 56 15.25 -11.08 1.94
CA GLU A 56 16.59 -11.64 1.91
C GLU A 56 16.56 -13.16 1.69
N ASP A 57 17.50 -13.63 0.86
CA ASP A 57 17.77 -15.05 0.69
C ASP A 57 18.77 -15.56 1.75
N GLU A 58 19.19 -16.83 1.63
CA GLU A 58 20.14 -17.45 2.55
C GLU A 58 21.52 -16.80 2.51
N ASN A 59 21.82 -16.01 1.47
CA ASN A 59 23.08 -15.26 1.33
C ASN A 59 22.97 -13.80 1.79
N GLY A 60 21.81 -13.41 2.37
CA GLY A 60 21.56 -12.06 2.83
C GLY A 60 21.30 -11.04 1.71
N LYS A 61 21.00 -11.52 0.49
CA LYS A 61 20.68 -10.67 -0.67
C LYS A 61 19.19 -10.58 -0.89
N MET A 62 18.70 -9.38 -1.26
CA MET A 62 17.32 -9.18 -1.63
C MET A 62 16.99 -9.92 -2.92
N ASN A 63 16.36 -11.06 -2.81
CA ASN A 63 16.12 -11.97 -3.92
C ASN A 63 14.78 -12.71 -3.85
N ARG A 64 14.17 -12.78 -2.68
CA ARG A 64 12.89 -13.48 -2.50
C ARG A 64 11.73 -12.52 -2.62
N SER A 65 10.66 -13.01 -3.23
CA SER A 65 9.40 -12.26 -3.38
C SER A 65 8.47 -12.49 -2.19
N LEU A 66 7.36 -11.75 -2.18
CA LEU A 66 6.29 -11.94 -1.20
C LEU A 66 5.75 -13.39 -1.22
N THR A 67 5.62 -13.97 -2.40
CA THR A 67 5.21 -15.38 -2.57
C THR A 67 6.20 -16.34 -1.91
N ASP A 68 7.50 -16.12 -2.12
CA ASP A 68 8.55 -17.01 -1.62
C ASP A 68 8.55 -17.10 -0.10
N VAL A 69 8.22 -16.02 0.59
CA VAL A 69 8.22 -15.96 2.06
C VAL A 69 6.84 -16.21 2.66
N GLY A 70 5.82 -16.42 1.84
CA GLY A 70 4.45 -16.57 2.33
C GLY A 70 3.91 -15.30 3.00
N GLY A 71 4.32 -14.15 2.50
CA GLY A 71 4.00 -12.86 3.13
C GLY A 71 2.57 -12.42 2.90
N GLU A 72 2.15 -11.48 3.73
CA GLU A 72 0.79 -10.93 3.78
C GLU A 72 0.79 -9.45 3.43
N LEU A 73 -0.38 -8.90 3.12
CA LEU A 73 -0.55 -7.50 2.76
C LEU A 73 -1.54 -6.82 3.70
N LEU A 74 -1.18 -5.63 4.18
CA LEU A 74 -2.11 -4.69 4.82
C LEU A 74 -2.16 -3.45 3.94
N ILE A 75 -3.30 -3.19 3.31
CA ILE A 75 -3.47 -2.09 2.36
C ILE A 75 -4.37 -1.02 2.96
N VAL A 76 -3.81 0.17 3.14
CA VAL A 76 -4.48 1.32 3.75
C VAL A 76 -4.56 2.44 2.73
N SER A 77 -5.75 3.00 2.54
CA SER A 77 -5.93 4.17 1.67
C SER A 77 -5.24 5.39 2.26
N GLN A 78 -4.48 6.12 1.42
CA GLN A 78 -3.69 7.28 1.83
C GLN A 78 -3.72 8.36 0.74
N PHE A 79 -4.79 9.16 0.70
CA PHE A 79 -4.93 10.21 -0.32
C PHE A 79 -3.83 11.27 -0.22
N THR A 80 -3.26 11.45 0.96
CA THR A 80 -2.21 12.44 1.21
C THR A 80 -0.90 12.14 0.48
N LEU A 81 -0.77 10.97 -0.16
CA LEU A 81 0.35 10.69 -1.06
C LEU A 81 0.34 11.63 -2.28
N TYR A 82 -0.79 12.26 -2.57
CA TYR A 82 -0.93 13.28 -3.61
C TYR A 82 -0.97 14.70 -3.03
N ALA A 83 -0.29 14.89 -1.93
CA ALA A 83 -0.12 16.22 -1.34
C ALA A 83 0.78 17.10 -2.21
N ASN A 84 0.42 18.37 -2.30
CA ASN A 84 1.27 19.40 -2.87
C ASN A 84 1.68 20.36 -1.75
N CYS A 85 2.98 20.42 -1.48
CA CYS A 85 3.54 21.26 -0.41
C CYS A 85 4.36 22.43 -0.99
N LYS A 86 4.14 22.79 -2.25
CA LYS A 86 4.95 23.77 -2.96
C LYS A 86 4.82 25.17 -2.41
N LYS A 87 3.61 25.56 -1.96
CA LYS A 87 3.33 26.91 -1.47
C LYS A 87 2.95 26.92 0.00
N GLY A 88 3.58 27.80 0.76
CA GLY A 88 3.23 28.02 2.16
C GLY A 88 3.50 26.80 3.05
N ARG A 89 2.70 26.70 4.10
CA ARG A 89 2.86 25.66 5.13
C ARG A 89 1.68 24.70 5.21
N ARG A 90 0.67 24.91 4.38
CA ARG A 90 -0.51 24.04 4.30
C ARG A 90 -0.42 23.21 3.03
N PRO A 91 -0.29 21.90 3.13
CA PRO A 91 -0.37 21.08 1.92
C PRO A 91 -1.77 21.15 1.33
N ASP A 92 -1.88 21.14 0.01
CA ASP A 92 -3.16 20.92 -0.66
C ASP A 92 -3.20 19.49 -1.21
N PHE A 93 -4.41 18.98 -1.45
CA PHE A 93 -4.66 17.64 -1.91
C PHE A 93 -5.47 17.60 -3.20
N LEU A 94 -5.36 18.66 -4.01
CA LEU A 94 -6.14 18.79 -5.24
C LEU A 94 -5.86 17.70 -6.26
N ALA A 95 -4.68 17.10 -6.21
CA ALA A 95 -4.30 16.00 -7.11
C ALA A 95 -4.84 14.63 -6.64
N ALA A 96 -5.36 14.53 -5.42
CA ALA A 96 -5.97 13.30 -4.94
C ALA A 96 -7.35 13.09 -5.57
N ALA A 97 -7.63 11.88 -6.04
CA ALA A 97 -8.93 11.54 -6.57
C ALA A 97 -10.02 11.64 -5.50
N ARG A 98 -11.22 12.04 -5.91
CA ARG A 98 -12.39 12.07 -5.04
C ARG A 98 -12.83 10.64 -4.70
N PRO A 99 -13.58 10.45 -3.61
CA PRO A 99 -14.04 9.11 -3.20
C PRO A 99 -14.74 8.30 -4.29
N GLU A 100 -15.50 8.96 -5.16
CA GLU A 100 -16.23 8.32 -6.27
C GLU A 100 -15.29 7.58 -7.24
N VAL A 101 -14.06 8.05 -7.37
CA VAL A 101 -13.01 7.41 -8.19
C VAL A 101 -12.10 6.56 -7.32
N ALA A 102 -11.70 7.07 -6.16
CA ALA A 102 -10.70 6.42 -5.31
C ALA A 102 -11.19 5.13 -4.68
N ILE A 103 -12.44 5.08 -4.20
CA ILE A 103 -12.97 3.88 -3.53
C ILE A 103 -13.01 2.67 -4.46
N PRO A 104 -13.60 2.75 -5.68
CA PRO A 104 -13.62 1.60 -6.58
C PRO A 104 -12.22 1.11 -6.96
N LEU A 105 -11.27 2.02 -7.16
CA LEU A 105 -9.90 1.64 -7.54
C LEU A 105 -9.11 1.05 -6.36
N TYR A 106 -9.32 1.57 -5.17
CA TYR A 106 -8.77 0.98 -3.95
C TYR A 106 -9.29 -0.45 -3.77
N GLU A 107 -10.60 -0.65 -3.89
CA GLU A 107 -11.23 -1.97 -3.79
C GLU A 107 -10.74 -2.91 -4.88
N LYS A 108 -10.58 -2.41 -6.11
CA LYS A 108 -10.02 -3.18 -7.22
C LYS A 108 -8.60 -3.65 -6.93
N PHE A 109 -7.75 -2.77 -6.41
CA PHE A 109 -6.39 -3.11 -6.04
C PHE A 109 -6.35 -4.22 -4.98
N VAL A 110 -7.18 -4.11 -3.95
CA VAL A 110 -7.30 -5.12 -2.90
C VAL A 110 -7.75 -6.47 -3.49
N ALA A 111 -8.78 -6.44 -4.35
CA ALA A 111 -9.29 -7.64 -5.02
C ALA A 111 -8.22 -8.32 -5.87
N LEU A 112 -7.44 -7.54 -6.62
CA LEU A 112 -6.34 -8.07 -7.43
C LEU A 112 -5.28 -8.79 -6.58
N CYS A 113 -4.93 -8.21 -5.44
CA CYS A 113 -3.98 -8.85 -4.52
C CYS A 113 -4.53 -10.16 -3.96
N ARG A 114 -5.80 -10.20 -3.60
CA ARG A 114 -6.47 -11.42 -3.13
C ARG A 114 -6.56 -12.48 -4.21
N GLU A 115 -6.88 -12.09 -5.45
CA GLU A 115 -6.92 -13.01 -6.60
C GLU A 115 -5.56 -13.65 -6.90
N LYS A 116 -4.47 -12.93 -6.59
CA LYS A 116 -3.12 -13.45 -6.72
C LYS A 116 -2.74 -14.46 -5.61
N GLY A 117 -3.62 -14.65 -4.64
CA GLY A 117 -3.45 -15.61 -3.56
C GLY A 117 -2.86 -15.05 -2.28
N PHE A 118 -2.69 -13.73 -2.17
CA PHE A 118 -2.15 -13.12 -0.96
C PHE A 118 -3.24 -12.88 0.09
N HIS A 119 -2.97 -13.28 1.33
CA HIS A 119 -3.80 -12.84 2.45
C HIS A 119 -3.70 -11.33 2.57
N THR A 120 -4.82 -10.65 2.42
CA THR A 120 -4.86 -9.18 2.33
C THR A 120 -5.87 -8.63 3.32
N GLU A 121 -5.35 -7.84 4.27
CA GLU A 121 -6.14 -7.09 5.24
C GLU A 121 -6.22 -5.63 4.82
N THR A 122 -7.24 -4.93 5.30
CA THR A 122 -7.49 -3.52 4.93
C THR A 122 -7.82 -2.68 6.16
N GLY A 123 -7.67 -1.35 6.00
CA GLY A 123 -8.28 -0.39 6.89
C GLY A 123 -9.72 -0.09 6.48
N GLU A 124 -10.22 1.05 6.90
CA GLU A 124 -11.54 1.57 6.54
C GLU A 124 -11.36 2.89 5.77
N PHE A 125 -11.79 2.91 4.51
CA PHE A 125 -11.65 4.10 3.68
C PHE A 125 -12.33 5.31 4.33
N GLY A 126 -11.60 6.42 4.44
CA GLY A 126 -12.10 7.66 4.99
C GLY A 126 -12.16 7.73 6.53
N ALA A 127 -11.89 6.65 7.23
CA ALA A 127 -11.87 6.68 8.68
C ALA A 127 -10.58 7.31 9.23
N TYR A 128 -10.65 7.79 10.46
CA TYR A 128 -9.45 8.14 11.21
C TYR A 128 -8.80 6.85 11.72
N MET A 129 -7.62 6.55 11.20
CA MET A 129 -6.95 5.27 11.48
C MET A 129 -5.63 5.49 12.21
N GLN A 130 -5.30 4.54 13.09
CA GLN A 130 -3.98 4.43 13.66
C GLN A 130 -3.32 3.19 13.08
N VAL A 131 -2.17 3.39 12.45
CA VAL A 131 -1.42 2.32 11.76
C VAL A 131 -0.15 2.07 12.55
N ASP A 132 0.01 0.84 13.01
CA ASP A 132 1.18 0.37 13.75
C ASP A 132 1.95 -0.61 12.88
N SER A 133 3.27 -0.50 12.86
CA SER A 133 4.09 -1.41 12.09
C SER A 133 5.51 -1.51 12.62
N LEU A 134 6.11 -2.68 12.43
CA LEU A 134 7.53 -2.88 12.64
C LEU A 134 8.21 -2.98 11.28
N ASN A 135 8.79 -1.85 10.83
CA ASN A 135 9.51 -1.78 9.57
C ASN A 135 10.82 -2.56 9.68
N ASP A 136 10.95 -3.58 8.87
CA ASP A 136 12.08 -4.50 8.91
C ASP A 136 13.17 -4.09 7.93
N GLY A 137 14.29 -3.63 8.49
CA GLY A 137 15.44 -3.27 7.70
C GLY A 137 16.09 -1.93 8.08
N PRO A 138 15.47 -0.75 8.12
CA PRO A 138 14.17 -0.45 7.51
C PRO A 138 14.21 -0.55 5.99
N LEU A 139 13.08 -0.88 5.40
CA LEU A 139 12.95 -0.90 3.95
C LEU A 139 11.61 -0.29 3.55
N THR A 140 11.67 0.80 2.80
CA THR A 140 10.49 1.54 2.34
C THR A 140 10.70 1.89 0.87
N ILE A 141 9.71 1.60 0.03
CA ILE A 141 9.78 1.82 -1.42
C ILE A 141 8.56 2.62 -1.85
N ILE A 142 8.80 3.60 -2.72
CA ILE A 142 7.74 4.37 -3.37
C ILE A 142 7.58 3.84 -4.79
N LEU A 143 6.35 3.45 -5.14
CA LEU A 143 5.98 3.06 -6.50
C LEU A 143 4.98 4.07 -7.04
N ASP A 144 5.22 4.54 -8.26
CA ASP A 144 4.32 5.44 -8.96
C ASP A 144 4.08 4.89 -10.37
N THR A 145 2.82 4.70 -10.74
CA THR A 145 2.48 4.12 -12.05
C THR A 145 2.94 4.99 -13.22
N ASP A 146 3.15 6.29 -13.00
CA ASP A 146 3.68 7.18 -14.03
C ASP A 146 5.15 6.90 -14.37
N THR A 147 5.87 6.22 -13.49
CA THR A 147 7.30 5.90 -13.67
C THR A 147 7.58 4.39 -13.79
N LEU A 148 6.54 3.59 -13.84
CA LEU A 148 6.68 2.13 -13.97
C LEU A 148 6.61 1.66 -15.42
#